data_adf4ed5fb6be2daa0d49500fbfbc07f4
#
_entry.id   adf4ed5fb6be2daa0d49500fbfbc07f4
#
_cell.length_a   1.000
_cell.length_b   1.000
_cell.length_c   1.000
_cell.angle_alpha   90.00
_cell.angle_beta   90.00
_cell.angle_gamma   90.00
#
_symmetry.space_group_name_H-M   'P 1'
#
loop_
_entity.id
_entity.type
_entity.pdbx_description
1 polymer ?
#
loop_
_entity_poly.entity_id
_entity_poly.type
_entity_poly.pdbx_seq_one_letter_code
_entity_poly.pdbx_strand_id
1 'polypeptide(L)'
;MSVQPRENAKKPGKGSDEQHKNPKSDIEISQAAKMRPIVDVAAEKLDIPAEDLIPYGHYKAKVSLDYIASLAERPDGKLILVTAITPTPAGEGKTTTTVGLGDALNEIGKKAMICIREPSLGPCFGVKGGAAGGGYAQVVPMEDINLHFTGDFHAIGAANNLLAAMIDNHVYWGNKLDIDIRRVTWRRAVDMNDRALRSIVTSLGGAANGFPREAGFDITVASEVMAIFCLASDLTDLQRRLGQIQIGQTRDKKPVTAKDLSAAGSMAALLKDALAPNLVQTLENNPAFIHGGPFANIAHGCNSVIATKAALKLADYVVTEAGFGADLGAEKFFDIKCRKAGLKPDCVVIVATIRALKMHGGVAKDDLKKENLEALEKGFANLERHVGNVQKYGVPVVVSINRFSSDTDAEMALLRKLCGKLGVECVLADHWAKGGAGAIELAETVVRTVDDKPSKFHTLYPDDMTLWEKTRTIAREIYGASDITADKSVKDRFAELEKEGFGKFPICVAKTQYSFTTNADAKGAPSGFTIPLREVRLSAGAEFVVVICGDIMTMPGLPKVPAANNIELVADGRIDLGQRRAATRVSRRVEDVAPRVHLVVHG
;
A
#
# COMPACT_ATOMS: atom_id res chain seq x y z
N MET A 1 39.65 -12.24 -70.33
CA MET A 1 40.18 -12.47 -69.00
C MET A 1 39.07 -12.28 -67.98
N SER A 2 38.71 -13.35 -67.34
CA SER A 2 37.54 -13.56 -66.51
C SER A 2 37.62 -12.85 -65.17
N VAL A 3 36.56 -12.25 -64.70
CA VAL A 3 36.33 -11.88 -63.33
C VAL A 3 35.01 -12.49 -62.89
N GLN A 4 35.07 -13.40 -61.91
CA GLN A 4 33.93 -14.04 -61.27
C GLN A 4 33.29 -13.10 -60.22
N PRO A 5 31.96 -13.15 -59.98
CA PRO A 5 31.29 -12.45 -58.88
C PRO A 5 31.27 -13.33 -57.62
N ARG A 6 31.57 -12.72 -56.45
CA ARG A 6 31.36 -13.33 -55.14
C ARG A 6 29.98 -12.96 -54.61
N GLU A 7 29.10 -13.93 -54.52
CA GLU A 7 27.93 -13.93 -53.63
C GLU A 7 28.39 -14.02 -52.19
N ASN A 8 27.82 -13.17 -51.34
CA ASN A 8 27.75 -13.41 -49.90
C ASN A 8 26.41 -12.88 -49.40
N ALA A 9 25.39 -13.73 -49.47
CA ALA A 9 24.13 -13.53 -48.75
C ALA A 9 24.35 -13.86 -47.29
N LYS A 10 24.28 -12.85 -46.41
CA LYS A 10 24.17 -13.02 -44.96
C LYS A 10 22.78 -13.57 -44.61
N LYS A 11 22.72 -14.76 -44.03
CA LYS A 11 21.53 -15.34 -43.41
C LYS A 11 21.12 -14.43 -42.22
N PRO A 12 19.80 -14.19 -41.98
CA PRO A 12 19.34 -13.44 -40.84
C PRO A 12 19.62 -14.23 -39.54
N GLY A 13 20.16 -13.55 -38.54
CA GLY A 13 20.54 -14.13 -37.28
C GLY A 13 19.32 -14.63 -36.49
N LYS A 14 19.43 -15.83 -35.97
CA LYS A 14 18.58 -16.40 -34.92
C LYS A 14 18.87 -15.64 -33.64
N GLY A 15 18.09 -14.59 -33.33
CA GLY A 15 18.29 -13.76 -32.13
C GLY A 15 17.02 -13.46 -31.35
N SER A 16 15.83 -13.87 -31.85
CA SER A 16 14.56 -13.45 -31.20
C SER A 16 13.82 -14.53 -30.41
N ASP A 17 14.22 -15.81 -30.50
CA ASP A 17 13.48 -16.91 -29.87
C ASP A 17 14.04 -17.37 -28.50
N GLU A 18 15.25 -16.96 -28.11
CA GLU A 18 15.82 -17.36 -26.81
C GLU A 18 15.35 -16.51 -25.62
N GLN A 19 14.90 -15.27 -25.84
CA GLN A 19 14.42 -14.38 -24.77
C GLN A 19 13.07 -14.80 -24.18
N HIS A 20 12.27 -15.62 -24.85
CA HIS A 20 10.97 -16.07 -24.34
C HIS A 20 11.03 -17.34 -23.48
N LYS A 21 12.17 -18.03 -23.39
CA LYS A 21 12.25 -19.33 -22.70
C LYS A 21 12.53 -19.24 -21.20
N ASN A 22 13.07 -18.12 -20.70
CA ASN A 22 13.32 -17.95 -19.25
C ASN A 22 13.41 -16.45 -18.91
N PRO A 23 12.29 -15.75 -18.66
CA PRO A 23 12.34 -14.34 -18.30
C PRO A 23 13.08 -14.19 -16.98
N LYS A 24 13.97 -13.17 -16.87
CA LYS A 24 14.64 -12.80 -15.62
C LYS A 24 13.62 -12.55 -14.51
N SER A 25 13.97 -12.87 -13.28
CA SER A 25 13.16 -12.53 -12.12
C SER A 25 13.21 -11.03 -11.84
N ASP A 26 12.23 -10.51 -11.08
CA ASP A 26 12.17 -9.09 -10.75
C ASP A 26 13.45 -8.61 -10.05
N ILE A 27 14.03 -9.43 -9.15
CA ILE A 27 15.28 -9.10 -8.48
C ILE A 27 16.49 -9.10 -9.43
N GLU A 28 16.56 -10.02 -10.39
CA GLU A 28 17.64 -10.05 -11.39
C GLU A 28 17.57 -8.82 -12.33
N ILE A 29 16.36 -8.36 -12.66
CA ILE A 29 16.17 -7.13 -13.43
C ILE A 29 16.63 -5.93 -12.61
N SER A 30 16.21 -5.83 -11.34
CA SER A 30 16.60 -4.76 -10.43
C SER A 30 18.11 -4.68 -10.22
N GLN A 31 18.77 -5.83 -9.96
CA GLN A 31 20.23 -5.90 -9.75
C GLN A 31 21.04 -5.57 -11.01
N ALA A 32 20.44 -5.71 -12.19
CA ALA A 32 21.06 -5.32 -13.46
C ALA A 32 20.80 -3.85 -13.84
N ALA A 33 20.06 -3.10 -13.02
CA ALA A 33 19.70 -1.72 -13.29
C ALA A 33 20.93 -0.79 -13.36
N LYS A 34 20.91 0.13 -14.32
CA LYS A 34 21.91 1.22 -14.42
C LYS A 34 21.37 2.45 -13.69
N MET A 35 21.47 2.41 -12.37
CA MET A 35 21.04 3.53 -11.53
C MET A 35 21.96 4.74 -11.69
N ARG A 36 21.37 5.92 -11.67
CA ARG A 36 22.08 7.20 -11.62
C ARG A 36 22.21 7.67 -10.17
N PRO A 37 23.24 8.46 -9.81
CA PRO A 37 23.25 9.13 -8.51
C PRO A 37 21.95 9.89 -8.28
N ILE A 38 21.35 9.73 -7.10
CA ILE A 38 20.04 10.31 -6.82
C ILE A 38 20.05 11.84 -6.83
N VAL A 39 21.20 12.44 -6.52
CA VAL A 39 21.38 13.90 -6.58
C VAL A 39 21.29 14.42 -8.02
N ASP A 40 21.78 13.64 -9.00
CA ASP A 40 21.69 14.01 -10.42
C ASP A 40 20.26 13.90 -10.93
N VAL A 41 19.55 12.83 -10.54
CA VAL A 41 18.13 12.64 -10.88
C VAL A 41 17.27 13.76 -10.29
N ALA A 42 17.52 14.14 -9.03
CA ALA A 42 16.80 15.20 -8.34
C ALA A 42 17.04 16.57 -9.01
N ALA A 43 18.28 16.89 -9.34
CA ALA A 43 18.61 18.16 -9.99
C ALA A 43 18.04 18.24 -11.40
N GLU A 44 18.21 17.20 -12.23
CA GLU A 44 17.79 17.22 -13.64
C GLU A 44 16.28 17.12 -13.82
N LYS A 45 15.62 16.24 -13.05
CA LYS A 45 14.19 15.93 -13.25
C LYS A 45 13.26 16.81 -12.40
N LEU A 46 13.73 17.28 -11.24
CA LEU A 46 12.87 17.91 -10.24
C LEU A 46 13.33 19.34 -9.86
N ASP A 47 14.49 19.78 -10.35
CA ASP A 47 15.09 21.06 -9.98
C ASP A 47 15.33 21.20 -8.45
N ILE A 48 15.67 20.08 -7.77
CA ILE A 48 15.97 20.08 -6.34
C ILE A 48 17.49 20.31 -6.17
N PRO A 49 17.90 21.35 -5.43
CA PRO A 49 19.31 21.61 -5.12
C PRO A 49 19.90 20.48 -4.24
N ALA A 50 21.20 20.22 -4.38
CA ALA A 50 21.86 19.16 -3.63
C ALA A 50 21.86 19.40 -2.11
N GLU A 51 21.89 20.67 -1.67
CA GLU A 51 21.81 21.08 -0.27
C GLU A 51 20.46 20.78 0.39
N ASP A 52 19.40 20.61 -0.40
CA ASP A 52 18.05 20.24 0.07
C ASP A 52 17.81 18.75 0.08
N LEU A 53 18.82 17.95 -0.26
CA LEU A 53 18.81 16.50 -0.18
C LEU A 53 19.62 15.99 1.02
N ILE A 54 19.10 14.96 1.67
CA ILE A 54 19.78 14.20 2.72
C ILE A 54 20.08 12.82 2.16
N PRO A 55 21.30 12.56 1.62
CA PRO A 55 21.64 11.31 0.97
C PRO A 55 21.70 10.13 1.94
N TYR A 56 21.13 9.00 1.52
CA TYR A 56 21.25 7.70 2.14
C TYR A 56 22.01 6.76 1.18
N GLY A 57 23.31 6.99 1.00
CA GLY A 57 24.13 6.38 -0.04
C GLY A 57 23.95 7.09 -1.40
N HIS A 58 24.23 6.38 -2.50
CA HIS A 58 24.28 7.00 -3.83
C HIS A 58 22.92 7.10 -4.53
N TYR A 59 21.98 6.20 -4.19
CA TYR A 59 20.79 5.96 -5.01
C TYR A 59 19.47 6.28 -4.32
N LYS A 60 19.51 6.78 -3.10
CA LYS A 60 18.35 7.20 -2.32
C LYS A 60 18.67 8.42 -1.47
N ALA A 61 17.70 9.29 -1.26
CA ALA A 61 17.84 10.47 -0.42
C ALA A 61 16.48 10.81 0.21
N LYS A 62 16.51 11.63 1.26
CA LYS A 62 15.32 12.35 1.73
C LYS A 62 15.34 13.77 1.20
N VAL A 63 14.15 14.32 0.93
CA VAL A 63 14.00 15.75 0.56
C VAL A 63 13.70 16.53 1.83
N SER A 64 14.44 17.64 2.05
CA SER A 64 14.30 18.43 3.27
C SER A 64 12.89 19.01 3.44
N LEU A 65 12.40 19.05 4.68
CA LEU A 65 11.07 19.62 4.97
C LEU A 65 11.02 21.13 4.71
N ASP A 66 12.15 21.82 4.89
CA ASP A 66 12.25 23.26 4.63
C ASP A 66 12.12 23.55 3.12
N TYR A 67 12.76 22.74 2.28
CA TYR A 67 12.57 22.83 0.83
C TYR A 67 11.12 22.55 0.44
N ILE A 68 10.51 21.49 0.97
CA ILE A 68 9.10 21.19 0.69
C ILE A 68 8.19 22.35 1.10
N ALA A 69 8.44 22.98 2.24
CA ALA A 69 7.69 24.15 2.67
C ALA A 69 7.87 25.34 1.72
N SER A 70 9.06 25.53 1.15
CA SER A 70 9.33 26.60 0.17
C SER A 70 8.55 26.45 -1.15
N LEU A 71 8.05 25.23 -1.45
CA LEU A 71 7.28 24.95 -2.66
C LEU A 71 5.79 25.35 -2.55
N ALA A 72 5.32 25.82 -1.41
CA ALA A 72 3.89 26.03 -1.11
C ALA A 72 3.14 26.83 -2.19
N GLU A 73 3.77 27.89 -2.73
CA GLU A 73 3.18 28.78 -3.71
C GLU A 73 3.25 28.27 -5.17
N ARG A 74 3.96 27.16 -5.42
CA ARG A 74 3.96 26.56 -6.76
C ARG A 74 2.58 25.99 -7.09
N PRO A 75 2.15 26.05 -8.37
CA PRO A 75 0.90 25.39 -8.79
C PRO A 75 0.99 23.88 -8.59
N ASP A 76 -0.14 23.25 -8.31
CA ASP A 76 -0.23 21.78 -8.26
C ASP A 76 -0.28 21.18 -9.66
N GLY A 77 0.45 20.08 -9.85
CA GLY A 77 0.29 19.20 -11.00
C GLY A 77 -1.01 18.37 -10.93
N LYS A 78 -1.19 17.50 -11.91
CA LYS A 78 -2.34 16.61 -12.04
C LYS A 78 -2.16 15.36 -11.20
N LEU A 79 -3.16 15.01 -10.39
CA LEU A 79 -3.13 13.85 -9.50
C LEU A 79 -3.86 12.67 -10.13
N ILE A 80 -3.13 11.61 -10.44
CA ILE A 80 -3.64 10.36 -11.01
C ILE A 80 -3.60 9.27 -9.96
N LEU A 81 -4.77 8.70 -9.64
CA LEU A 81 -4.86 7.57 -8.71
C LEU A 81 -4.91 6.26 -9.50
N VAL A 82 -3.99 5.34 -9.21
CA VAL A 82 -4.05 3.95 -9.66
C VAL A 82 -4.68 3.08 -8.57
N THR A 83 -5.74 2.39 -8.92
CA THR A 83 -6.43 1.42 -8.08
C THR A 83 -6.72 0.15 -8.88
N ALA A 84 -7.49 -0.80 -8.36
CA ALA A 84 -7.83 -2.02 -9.09
C ALA A 84 -9.22 -2.53 -8.76
N ILE A 85 -9.63 -3.55 -9.50
CA ILE A 85 -10.75 -4.42 -9.16
C ILE A 85 -10.48 -5.15 -7.83
N THR A 86 -11.49 -5.85 -7.29
CA THR A 86 -11.33 -6.68 -6.10
C THR A 86 -10.16 -7.67 -6.26
N PRO A 87 -9.17 -7.67 -5.33
CA PRO A 87 -7.97 -8.48 -5.49
C PRO A 87 -8.25 -9.98 -5.48
N THR A 88 -7.42 -10.70 -6.24
CA THR A 88 -7.42 -12.16 -6.32
C THR A 88 -6.03 -12.71 -5.94
N PRO A 89 -5.91 -14.01 -5.66
CA PRO A 89 -4.60 -14.64 -5.44
C PRO A 89 -3.63 -14.54 -6.64
N ALA A 90 -4.14 -14.18 -7.82
CA ALA A 90 -3.32 -14.00 -9.03
C ALA A 90 -2.56 -12.65 -9.05
N GLY A 91 -3.03 -11.68 -8.23
CA GLY A 91 -2.52 -10.30 -8.23
C GLY A 91 -3.02 -9.48 -9.43
N GLU A 92 -3.19 -8.18 -9.26
CA GLU A 92 -3.69 -7.27 -10.31
C GLU A 92 -2.57 -6.39 -10.90
N GLY A 93 -1.45 -6.22 -10.17
CA GLY A 93 -0.29 -5.46 -10.64
C GLY A 93 -0.42 -3.94 -10.52
N LYS A 94 -1.11 -3.43 -9.49
CA LYS A 94 -1.27 -1.98 -9.26
C LYS A 94 0.04 -1.22 -9.24
N THR A 95 0.99 -1.62 -8.38
CA THR A 95 2.27 -0.93 -8.25
C THR A 95 3.06 -0.97 -9.55
N THR A 96 3.05 -2.11 -10.25
CA THR A 96 3.67 -2.24 -11.57
C THR A 96 3.04 -1.26 -12.58
N THR A 97 1.70 -1.11 -12.56
CA THR A 97 1.00 -0.15 -13.42
C THR A 97 1.29 1.30 -13.01
N THR A 98 1.38 1.58 -11.71
CA THR A 98 1.72 2.93 -11.20
C THR A 98 3.10 3.36 -11.68
N VAL A 99 4.08 2.47 -11.59
CA VAL A 99 5.45 2.73 -12.06
C VAL A 99 5.48 2.84 -13.59
N GLY A 100 4.91 1.87 -14.31
CA GLY A 100 4.89 1.88 -15.78
C GLY A 100 4.16 3.09 -16.38
N LEU A 101 3.06 3.54 -15.75
CA LEU A 101 2.37 4.77 -16.17
C LEU A 101 3.23 6.02 -15.90
N GLY A 102 3.90 6.09 -14.74
CA GLY A 102 4.81 7.21 -14.43
C GLY A 102 5.98 7.28 -15.41
N ASP A 103 6.58 6.13 -15.76
CA ASP A 103 7.64 6.06 -16.77
C ASP A 103 7.12 6.45 -18.16
N ALA A 104 5.95 5.93 -18.56
CA ALA A 104 5.33 6.25 -19.86
C ALA A 104 4.97 7.74 -20.00
N LEU A 105 4.50 8.40 -18.93
CA LEU A 105 4.23 9.84 -18.94
C LEU A 105 5.53 10.63 -19.20
N ASN A 106 6.65 10.23 -18.58
CA ASN A 106 7.94 10.84 -18.86
C ASN A 106 8.41 10.56 -20.30
N GLU A 107 8.18 9.36 -20.84
CA GLU A 107 8.56 8.99 -22.21
C GLU A 107 7.81 9.82 -23.26
N ILE A 108 6.53 10.16 -23.01
CA ILE A 108 5.76 11.07 -23.90
C ILE A 108 6.02 12.56 -23.61
N GLY A 109 7.07 12.87 -22.85
CA GLY A 109 7.52 14.26 -22.59
C GLY A 109 6.76 15.03 -21.52
N LYS A 110 5.99 14.35 -20.65
CA LYS A 110 5.37 14.97 -19.48
C LYS A 110 6.33 14.90 -18.29
N LYS A 111 6.43 15.93 -17.47
CA LYS A 111 7.16 15.91 -16.22
C LYS A 111 6.32 15.15 -15.19
N ALA A 112 6.61 13.87 -14.97
CA ALA A 112 5.82 13.00 -14.09
C ALA A 112 6.64 12.45 -12.93
N MET A 113 5.97 12.31 -11.78
CA MET A 113 6.53 11.74 -10.55
C MET A 113 5.62 10.66 -9.99
N ILE A 114 6.22 9.65 -9.37
CA ILE A 114 5.52 8.51 -8.79
C ILE A 114 5.50 8.65 -7.26
N CYS A 115 4.36 8.33 -6.62
CA CYS A 115 4.23 8.32 -5.17
C CYS A 115 3.63 6.99 -4.71
N ILE A 116 4.43 6.14 -4.05
CA ILE A 116 4.00 4.83 -3.58
C ILE A 116 4.29 4.64 -2.09
N ARG A 117 3.73 3.58 -1.52
CA ARG A 117 3.97 3.19 -0.14
C ARG A 117 5.29 2.47 0.00
N GLU A 118 5.93 2.65 1.17
CA GLU A 118 7.04 1.81 1.61
C GLU A 118 6.52 0.42 1.98
N PRO A 119 7.17 -0.67 1.55
CA PRO A 119 6.77 -2.02 1.91
C PRO A 119 7.15 -2.38 3.35
N SER A 120 6.27 -3.13 4.02
CA SER A 120 6.50 -3.67 5.36
C SER A 120 7.29 -4.99 5.30
N LEU A 121 8.17 -5.21 6.27
CA LEU A 121 8.96 -6.44 6.41
C LEU A 121 8.07 -7.67 6.59
N GLY A 122 6.97 -7.56 7.33
CA GLY A 122 6.06 -8.67 7.56
C GLY A 122 5.53 -9.32 6.28
N PRO A 123 4.89 -8.60 5.35
CA PRO A 123 4.53 -9.10 4.03
C PRO A 123 5.73 -9.54 3.17
N CYS A 124 6.85 -8.84 3.24
CA CYS A 124 8.06 -9.18 2.48
C CYS A 124 8.57 -10.59 2.85
N PHE A 125 8.76 -10.85 4.12
CA PHE A 125 9.20 -12.15 4.63
C PHE A 125 8.07 -13.19 4.72
N GLY A 126 6.79 -12.75 4.68
CA GLY A 126 5.61 -13.62 4.77
C GLY A 126 5.17 -14.19 3.44
N VAL A 127 4.58 -13.37 2.59
CA VAL A 127 3.82 -13.83 1.41
C VAL A 127 4.43 -13.41 0.08
N LYS A 128 5.06 -12.23 -0.02
CA LYS A 128 5.32 -11.57 -1.30
C LYS A 128 6.77 -11.51 -1.74
N GLY A 129 7.75 -11.61 -0.83
CA GLY A 129 9.17 -11.43 -1.20
C GLY A 129 9.52 -10.03 -1.74
N GLY A 130 8.66 -9.00 -1.53
CA GLY A 130 8.92 -7.62 -1.92
C GLY A 130 7.75 -6.93 -2.64
N ALA A 131 7.80 -5.58 -2.73
CA ALA A 131 6.74 -4.73 -3.31
C ALA A 131 7.30 -3.43 -3.94
N ALA A 132 8.19 -3.54 -4.92
CA ALA A 132 8.79 -2.41 -5.63
C ALA A 132 8.34 -2.29 -7.10
N GLY A 133 7.21 -2.90 -7.47
CA GLY A 133 6.78 -3.10 -8.84
C GLY A 133 7.13 -4.49 -9.34
N GLY A 134 7.23 -4.70 -10.64
CA GLY A 134 7.60 -5.99 -11.24
C GLY A 134 7.99 -5.88 -12.70
N GLY A 135 8.76 -6.87 -13.19
CA GLY A 135 9.32 -6.84 -14.54
C GLY A 135 10.18 -5.61 -14.78
N TYR A 136 9.94 -4.93 -15.87
CA TYR A 136 10.65 -3.69 -16.23
C TYR A 136 10.00 -2.41 -15.69
N ALA A 137 8.89 -2.51 -14.95
CA ALA A 137 8.24 -1.38 -14.26
C ALA A 137 8.47 -1.48 -12.74
N GLN A 138 9.65 -1.08 -12.29
CA GLN A 138 10.10 -1.16 -10.90
C GLN A 138 10.76 0.13 -10.43
N VAL A 139 10.67 0.40 -9.12
CA VAL A 139 11.50 1.36 -8.41
C VAL A 139 12.74 0.67 -7.84
N VAL A 140 13.88 1.35 -7.87
CA VAL A 140 15.18 0.81 -7.46
C VAL A 140 15.89 1.78 -6.50
N PRO A 141 16.74 1.27 -5.59
CA PRO A 141 17.19 -0.12 -5.39
C PRO A 141 16.16 -0.99 -4.66
N MET A 142 15.75 -2.12 -5.28
CA MET A 142 14.68 -2.98 -4.76
C MET A 142 15.02 -3.60 -3.40
N GLU A 143 16.27 -4.05 -3.22
CA GLU A 143 16.71 -4.70 -1.98
C GLU A 143 16.56 -3.75 -0.79
N ASP A 144 17.08 -2.53 -0.89
CA ASP A 144 16.99 -1.52 0.15
C ASP A 144 15.54 -1.15 0.48
N ILE A 145 14.73 -0.93 -0.56
CA ILE A 145 13.32 -0.54 -0.43
C ILE A 145 12.52 -1.61 0.33
N ASN A 146 12.79 -2.89 0.09
CA ASN A 146 12.05 -4.00 0.69
C ASN A 146 12.56 -4.43 2.08
N LEU A 147 13.71 -3.96 2.50
CA LEU A 147 14.33 -4.33 3.77
C LEU A 147 14.48 -3.10 4.69
N HIS A 148 15.71 -2.68 4.97
CA HIS A 148 15.99 -1.48 5.77
C HIS A 148 16.21 -0.28 4.85
N PHE A 149 15.14 0.38 4.46
CA PHE A 149 15.18 1.44 3.45
C PHE A 149 15.93 2.69 3.95
N THR A 150 15.28 3.49 4.81
CA THR A 150 15.87 4.69 5.44
C THR A 150 15.60 4.74 6.96
N GLY A 151 14.92 3.73 7.49
CA GLY A 151 14.66 3.60 8.92
C GLY A 151 13.30 4.14 9.37
N ASP A 152 12.42 4.58 8.46
CA ASP A 152 11.14 5.20 8.82
C ASP A 152 10.25 4.25 9.62
N PHE A 153 10.14 2.98 9.24
CA PHE A 153 9.34 2.00 9.95
C PHE A 153 9.90 1.67 11.33
N HIS A 154 11.24 1.66 11.46
CA HIS A 154 11.88 1.54 12.77
C HIS A 154 11.55 2.73 13.66
N ALA A 155 11.62 3.95 13.15
CA ALA A 155 11.27 5.17 13.88
C ALA A 155 9.79 5.14 14.34
N ILE A 156 8.87 4.72 13.47
CA ILE A 156 7.45 4.57 13.80
C ILE A 156 7.23 3.53 14.90
N GLY A 157 7.88 2.35 14.78
CA GLY A 157 7.83 1.32 15.81
C GLY A 157 8.41 1.79 17.15
N ALA A 158 9.53 2.51 17.12
CA ALA A 158 10.18 3.08 18.31
C ALA A 158 9.27 4.12 19.00
N ALA A 159 8.65 5.04 18.24
CA ALA A 159 7.73 6.04 18.79
C ALA A 159 6.48 5.38 19.39
N ASN A 160 5.91 4.39 18.73
CA ASN A 160 4.77 3.62 19.24
C ASN A 160 5.11 2.90 20.54
N ASN A 161 6.27 2.28 20.62
CA ASN A 161 6.70 1.49 21.77
C ASN A 161 7.17 2.38 22.95
N LEU A 162 7.70 3.57 22.65
CA LEU A 162 7.98 4.58 23.68
C LEU A 162 6.69 4.95 24.42
N LEU A 163 5.60 5.22 23.71
CA LEU A 163 4.31 5.52 24.34
C LEU A 163 3.83 4.35 25.20
N ALA A 164 3.94 3.11 24.73
CA ALA A 164 3.58 1.91 25.52
C ALA A 164 4.42 1.79 26.80
N ALA A 165 5.73 2.05 26.72
CA ALA A 165 6.63 2.03 27.85
C ALA A 165 6.29 3.15 28.86
N MET A 166 5.95 4.35 28.38
CA MET A 166 5.57 5.48 29.23
C MET A 166 4.25 5.23 29.97
N ILE A 167 3.29 4.55 29.37
CA ILE A 167 2.04 4.13 30.02
C ILE A 167 2.36 3.19 31.20
N ASP A 168 3.10 2.11 30.95
CA ASP A 168 3.42 1.13 32.00
C ASP A 168 4.30 1.76 33.10
N ASN A 169 5.23 2.63 32.74
CA ASN A 169 6.06 3.37 33.69
C ASN A 169 5.24 4.35 34.56
N HIS A 170 4.26 5.06 33.97
CA HIS A 170 3.37 5.96 34.73
C HIS A 170 2.55 5.19 35.78
N VAL A 171 2.01 4.03 35.37
CA VAL A 171 1.26 3.15 36.29
C VAL A 171 2.17 2.62 37.38
N TYR A 172 3.40 2.24 37.09
CA TYR A 172 4.39 1.75 38.07
C TYR A 172 4.73 2.79 39.16
N TRP A 173 4.95 4.05 38.78
CA TRP A 173 5.37 5.12 39.66
C TRP A 173 4.21 5.92 40.29
N GLY A 174 3.08 5.26 40.54
CA GLY A 174 1.99 5.79 41.38
C GLY A 174 0.78 6.31 40.63
N ASN A 175 0.73 6.14 39.29
CA ASN A 175 -0.47 6.32 38.46
C ASN A 175 -1.28 7.60 38.76
N LYS A 176 -0.62 8.75 38.75
CA LYS A 176 -1.24 10.06 39.09
C LYS A 176 -2.43 10.44 38.20
N LEU A 177 -2.50 9.88 36.97
CA LEU A 177 -3.62 10.07 36.04
C LEU A 177 -4.80 9.12 36.32
N ASP A 178 -4.71 8.27 37.35
CA ASP A 178 -5.70 7.25 37.69
C ASP A 178 -6.12 6.35 36.53
N ILE A 179 -5.15 5.94 35.69
CA ILE A 179 -5.40 5.03 34.55
C ILE A 179 -5.92 3.70 35.10
N ASP A 180 -7.07 3.26 34.58
CA ASP A 180 -7.53 1.89 34.80
C ASP A 180 -6.72 0.92 33.89
N ILE A 181 -5.84 0.13 34.52
CA ILE A 181 -4.94 -0.80 33.81
C ILE A 181 -5.70 -1.82 32.94
N ARG A 182 -6.98 -2.11 33.27
CA ARG A 182 -7.88 -2.99 32.50
C ARG A 182 -8.42 -2.31 31.23
N ARG A 183 -8.28 -0.98 31.13
CA ARG A 183 -8.82 -0.14 30.06
C ARG A 183 -7.72 0.51 29.21
N VAL A 184 -6.48 0.07 29.38
CA VAL A 184 -5.38 0.46 28.48
C VAL A 184 -5.61 -0.23 27.14
N THR A 185 -5.80 0.55 26.09
CA THR A 185 -6.04 0.08 24.72
C THR A 185 -4.81 0.10 23.85
N TRP A 186 -3.76 0.82 24.27
CA TRP A 186 -2.53 0.98 23.50
C TRP A 186 -1.70 -0.30 23.47
N ARG A 187 -1.35 -0.74 22.26
CA ARG A 187 -0.53 -1.94 22.01
C ARG A 187 0.87 -1.54 21.57
N ARG A 188 1.82 -2.46 21.68
CA ARG A 188 3.15 -2.32 21.09
C ARG A 188 3.10 -2.57 19.59
N ALA A 189 4.19 -2.23 18.89
CA ALA A 189 4.30 -2.49 17.45
C ALA A 189 5.62 -3.18 17.11
N VAL A 190 5.58 -4.04 16.10
CA VAL A 190 6.76 -4.65 15.47
C VAL A 190 6.46 -4.86 13.98
N ASP A 191 7.44 -4.55 13.12
CA ASP A 191 7.24 -4.71 11.68
C ASP A 191 7.60 -6.13 11.21
N MET A 192 6.87 -7.13 11.74
CA MET A 192 7.01 -8.54 11.39
C MET A 192 5.67 -9.26 11.58
N ASN A 193 5.42 -10.30 10.77
CA ASN A 193 4.29 -11.19 10.96
C ASN A 193 4.58 -12.19 12.08
N ASP A 194 3.98 -11.98 13.26
CA ASP A 194 4.17 -12.88 14.41
C ASP A 194 2.86 -13.14 15.16
N ARG A 195 2.23 -14.29 14.90
CA ARG A 195 0.97 -14.65 15.55
C ARG A 195 1.08 -14.88 17.06
N ALA A 196 2.26 -15.16 17.59
CA ALA A 196 2.47 -15.39 19.01
C ALA A 196 2.35 -14.09 19.82
N LEU A 197 2.52 -12.93 19.16
CA LEU A 197 2.43 -11.62 19.79
C LEU A 197 1.03 -11.00 19.78
N ARG A 198 0.01 -11.69 19.25
CA ARG A 198 -1.38 -11.18 19.22
C ARG A 198 -1.94 -10.88 20.59
N SER A 199 -1.69 -11.77 21.56
CA SER A 199 -2.04 -11.59 22.98
C SER A 199 -0.90 -12.10 23.82
N ILE A 200 -0.44 -11.26 24.75
CA ILE A 200 0.63 -11.56 25.71
C ILE A 200 0.25 -11.05 27.07
N VAL A 201 0.91 -11.52 28.10
CA VAL A 201 0.88 -10.92 29.43
C VAL A 201 2.18 -10.17 29.67
N THR A 202 2.08 -8.87 29.93
CA THR A 202 3.24 -8.02 30.28
C THR A 202 3.48 -8.00 31.79
N SER A 203 4.69 -7.54 32.21
CA SER A 203 5.06 -7.28 33.60
C SER A 203 5.06 -8.52 34.50
N LEU A 204 5.31 -9.72 33.95
CA LEU A 204 5.56 -10.93 34.72
C LEU A 204 6.94 -10.85 35.43
N GLY A 205 7.14 -11.60 36.51
CA GLY A 205 8.40 -11.68 37.26
C GLY A 205 8.41 -10.90 38.58
N GLY A 206 7.27 -10.49 39.09
CA GLY A 206 7.10 -9.87 40.40
C GLY A 206 6.96 -8.35 40.37
N ALA A 207 6.81 -7.76 41.56
CA ALA A 207 6.44 -6.36 41.77
C ALA A 207 7.44 -5.37 41.10
N ALA A 208 8.71 -5.75 40.99
CA ALA A 208 9.72 -4.91 40.33
C ALA A 208 9.48 -4.68 38.84
N ASN A 209 8.67 -5.52 38.18
CA ASN A 209 8.36 -5.42 36.77
C ASN A 209 7.00 -4.71 36.49
N GLY A 210 6.28 -4.29 37.51
CA GLY A 210 5.02 -3.56 37.39
C GLY A 210 3.78 -4.44 37.59
N PHE A 211 2.67 -4.05 36.94
CA PHE A 211 1.38 -4.71 37.11
C PHE A 211 1.10 -5.63 35.91
N PRO A 212 0.96 -6.95 36.11
CA PRO A 212 0.61 -7.87 35.05
C PRO A 212 -0.71 -7.49 34.39
N ARG A 213 -0.72 -7.39 33.05
CA ARG A 213 -1.93 -7.15 32.27
C ARG A 213 -1.86 -7.83 30.91
N GLU A 214 -3.02 -8.11 30.34
CA GLU A 214 -3.09 -8.49 28.94
C GLU A 214 -2.66 -7.32 28.04
N ALA A 215 -1.87 -7.62 27.05
CA ALA A 215 -1.39 -6.69 26.04
C ALA A 215 -1.19 -7.44 24.71
N GLY A 216 -0.55 -6.81 23.74
CA GLY A 216 -0.19 -7.45 22.47
C GLY A 216 0.60 -6.52 21.60
N PHE A 217 0.89 -7.00 20.39
CA PHE A 217 1.54 -6.23 19.34
C PHE A 217 0.63 -6.11 18.13
N ASP A 218 0.70 -4.97 17.48
CA ASP A 218 0.21 -4.76 16.13
C ASP A 218 1.41 -4.71 15.17
N ILE A 219 1.22 -5.07 13.90
CA ILE A 219 2.26 -4.83 12.91
C ILE A 219 2.38 -3.31 12.70
N THR A 220 3.60 -2.81 12.52
CA THR A 220 3.87 -1.35 12.44
C THR A 220 2.95 -0.62 11.47
N VAL A 221 2.64 -1.22 10.33
CA VAL A 221 1.76 -0.66 9.29
C VAL A 221 0.26 -0.63 9.65
N ALA A 222 -0.13 -1.28 10.76
CA ALA A 222 -1.49 -1.21 11.31
C ALA A 222 -1.58 -0.25 12.51
N SER A 223 -0.47 0.31 12.99
CA SER A 223 -0.44 1.22 14.13
C SER A 223 -1.08 2.58 13.82
N GLU A 224 -1.66 3.21 14.83
CA GLU A 224 -2.16 4.58 14.70
C GLU A 224 -1.02 5.57 14.42
N VAL A 225 0.20 5.33 14.94
CA VAL A 225 1.37 6.17 14.67
C VAL A 225 1.69 6.18 13.16
N MET A 226 1.61 5.04 12.47
CA MET A 226 1.76 4.98 11.00
C MET A 226 0.69 5.82 10.29
N ALA A 227 -0.56 5.74 10.73
CA ALA A 227 -1.66 6.51 10.12
C ALA A 227 -1.47 8.02 10.34
N ILE A 228 -1.09 8.42 11.56
CA ILE A 228 -0.74 9.82 11.90
C ILE A 228 0.39 10.32 11.04
N PHE A 229 1.49 9.57 10.96
CA PHE A 229 2.66 9.88 10.15
C PHE A 229 2.30 10.14 8.68
N CYS A 230 1.42 9.32 8.10
CA CYS A 230 0.99 9.47 6.71
C CYS A 230 0.00 10.62 6.48
N LEU A 231 -0.72 11.06 7.51
CA LEU A 231 -1.72 12.14 7.40
C LEU A 231 -1.21 13.50 7.88
N ALA A 232 -0.09 13.54 8.58
CA ALA A 232 0.51 14.79 9.05
C ALA A 232 0.95 15.68 7.88
N SER A 233 0.77 16.99 8.02
CA SER A 233 1.18 18.00 7.03
C SER A 233 2.60 18.52 7.26
N ASP A 234 3.06 18.52 8.51
CA ASP A 234 4.36 19.03 8.95
C ASP A 234 4.69 18.49 10.35
N LEU A 235 5.84 18.88 10.91
CA LEU A 235 6.28 18.46 12.25
C LEU A 235 5.36 18.96 13.37
N THR A 236 4.78 20.14 13.23
CA THR A 236 3.87 20.72 14.25
C THR A 236 2.55 19.93 14.28
N ASP A 237 1.99 19.65 13.10
CA ASP A 237 0.78 18.82 12.97
C ASP A 237 1.04 17.38 13.43
N LEU A 238 2.22 16.81 13.11
CA LEU A 238 2.64 15.50 13.60
C LEU A 238 2.60 15.46 15.14
N GLN A 239 3.26 16.40 15.83
CA GLN A 239 3.30 16.45 17.28
C GLN A 239 1.91 16.68 17.89
N ARG A 240 1.08 17.55 17.30
CA ARG A 240 -0.31 17.78 17.70
C ARG A 240 -1.11 16.49 17.66
N ARG A 241 -1.06 15.77 16.53
CA ARG A 241 -1.77 14.50 16.31
C ARG A 241 -1.30 13.40 17.28
N LEU A 242 0.01 13.26 17.47
CA LEU A 242 0.56 12.31 18.45
C LEU A 242 0.03 12.57 19.86
N GLY A 243 -0.12 13.84 20.25
CA GLY A 243 -0.70 14.22 21.54
C GLY A 243 -2.16 13.81 21.71
N GLN A 244 -2.92 13.69 20.62
CA GLN A 244 -4.34 13.32 20.66
C GLN A 244 -4.58 11.81 20.75
N ILE A 245 -3.56 10.97 20.60
CA ILE A 245 -3.70 9.51 20.73
C ILE A 245 -4.36 9.18 22.07
N GLN A 246 -5.48 8.45 22.03
CA GLN A 246 -6.17 7.96 23.21
C GLN A 246 -5.57 6.61 23.61
N ILE A 247 -4.98 6.55 24.83
CA ILE A 247 -4.25 5.38 25.32
C ILE A 247 -5.08 4.44 26.20
N GLY A 248 -6.21 4.92 26.68
CA GLY A 248 -7.08 4.20 27.60
C GLY A 248 -8.00 5.17 28.34
N GLN A 249 -8.50 4.75 29.49
CA GLN A 249 -9.42 5.52 30.33
C GLN A 249 -9.00 5.46 31.80
N THR A 250 -9.41 6.48 32.58
CA THR A 250 -9.38 6.46 34.04
C THR A 250 -10.42 5.49 34.60
N ARG A 251 -10.40 5.24 35.91
CA ARG A 251 -11.43 4.46 36.60
C ARG A 251 -12.83 5.06 36.43
N ASP A 252 -12.93 6.39 36.36
CA ASP A 252 -14.17 7.11 36.07
C ASP A 252 -14.55 7.16 34.57
N LYS A 253 -13.86 6.38 33.73
CA LYS A 253 -14.08 6.28 32.29
C LYS A 253 -13.76 7.56 31.49
N LYS A 254 -12.99 8.49 32.06
CA LYS A 254 -12.50 9.66 31.31
C LYS A 254 -11.36 9.22 30.38
N PRO A 255 -11.32 9.67 29.11
CA PRO A 255 -10.23 9.35 28.20
C PRO A 255 -8.90 9.91 28.72
N VAL A 256 -7.83 9.16 28.54
CA VAL A 256 -6.44 9.56 28.79
C VAL A 256 -5.68 9.55 27.47
N THR A 257 -4.90 10.60 27.23
CA THR A 257 -4.19 10.80 25.95
C THR A 257 -2.67 10.76 26.13
N ALA A 258 -1.96 10.63 25.01
CA ALA A 258 -0.49 10.74 25.00
C ALA A 258 0.01 12.12 25.46
N LYS A 259 -0.81 13.18 25.28
CA LYS A 259 -0.52 14.53 25.80
C LYS A 259 -0.51 14.55 27.33
N ASP A 260 -1.43 13.85 27.97
CA ASP A 260 -1.52 13.77 29.44
C ASP A 260 -0.27 13.10 30.04
N LEU A 261 0.38 12.20 29.30
CA LEU A 261 1.67 11.60 29.63
C LEU A 261 2.88 12.44 29.19
N SER A 262 2.68 13.58 28.54
CA SER A 262 3.75 14.40 27.94
C SER A 262 4.61 13.64 26.92
N ALA A 263 4.05 12.63 26.22
CA ALA A 263 4.78 11.75 25.33
C ALA A 263 4.97 12.33 23.91
N ALA A 264 4.10 13.24 23.48
CA ALA A 264 4.03 13.71 22.10
C ALA A 264 5.34 14.29 21.56
N GLY A 265 6.06 15.08 22.38
CA GLY A 265 7.34 15.68 21.97
C GLY A 265 8.43 14.66 21.74
N SER A 266 8.57 13.67 22.62
CA SER A 266 9.57 12.60 22.49
C SER A 266 9.25 11.67 21.32
N MET A 267 7.97 11.37 21.08
CA MET A 267 7.52 10.61 19.90
C MET A 267 7.83 11.37 18.60
N ALA A 268 7.52 12.68 18.56
CA ALA A 268 7.82 13.52 17.39
C ALA A 268 9.32 13.63 17.13
N ALA A 269 10.15 13.70 18.17
CA ALA A 269 11.61 13.72 18.03
C ALA A 269 12.15 12.44 17.36
N LEU A 270 11.59 11.26 17.70
CA LEU A 270 11.94 9.99 17.04
C LEU A 270 11.52 9.96 15.57
N LEU A 271 10.45 10.68 15.20
CA LEU A 271 9.88 10.68 13.85
C LEU A 271 10.39 11.83 12.98
N LYS A 272 11.19 12.75 13.53
CA LYS A 272 11.61 14.00 12.84
C LYS A 272 12.22 13.72 11.47
N ASP A 273 13.24 12.90 11.42
CA ASP A 273 13.97 12.62 10.18
C ASP A 273 13.16 11.69 9.25
N ALA A 274 12.36 10.79 9.84
CA ALA A 274 11.48 9.92 9.10
C ALA A 274 10.45 10.71 8.28
N LEU A 275 9.93 11.85 8.77
CA LEU A 275 8.86 12.62 8.15
C LEU A 275 9.24 13.21 6.78
N ALA A 276 10.52 13.39 6.49
CA ALA A 276 11.02 13.80 5.18
C ALA A 276 10.84 12.67 4.15
N PRO A 277 10.20 12.91 2.98
CA PRO A 277 9.94 11.87 1.98
C PRO A 277 11.21 11.27 1.37
N ASN A 278 11.17 9.96 1.12
CA ASN A 278 12.26 9.24 0.48
C ASN A 278 12.17 9.35 -1.04
N LEU A 279 13.22 9.89 -1.66
CA LEU A 279 13.38 9.99 -3.11
C LEU A 279 14.24 8.84 -3.62
N VAL A 280 13.73 8.14 -4.63
CA VAL A 280 14.39 7.09 -5.40
C VAL A 280 14.09 7.25 -6.88
N GLN A 281 14.47 6.29 -7.69
CA GLN A 281 14.25 6.30 -9.14
C GLN A 281 13.62 5.00 -9.63
N THR A 282 13.01 5.04 -10.82
CA THR A 282 12.60 3.85 -11.54
C THR A 282 13.78 3.23 -12.31
N LEU A 283 13.58 2.05 -12.91
CA LEU A 283 14.55 1.46 -13.85
C LEU A 283 14.90 2.39 -15.02
N GLU A 284 14.01 3.31 -15.37
CA GLU A 284 14.17 4.31 -16.43
C GLU A 284 14.69 5.65 -15.91
N ASN A 285 15.17 5.69 -14.66
CA ASN A 285 15.73 6.86 -13.98
C ASN A 285 14.71 8.03 -13.82
N ASN A 286 13.42 7.74 -13.71
CA ASN A 286 12.42 8.72 -13.36
C ASN A 286 12.23 8.80 -11.84
N PRO A 287 11.91 9.98 -11.28
CA PRO A 287 11.85 10.16 -9.84
C PRO A 287 10.60 9.52 -9.22
N ALA A 288 10.78 8.93 -8.04
CA ALA A 288 9.69 8.39 -7.25
C ALA A 288 9.85 8.71 -5.76
N PHE A 289 8.76 9.11 -5.10
CA PHE A 289 8.68 9.13 -3.65
C PHE A 289 8.14 7.81 -3.13
N ILE A 290 8.83 7.26 -2.12
CA ILE A 290 8.37 6.11 -1.33
C ILE A 290 8.31 6.56 0.11
N HIS A 291 7.09 6.67 0.70
CA HIS A 291 6.97 7.24 2.02
C HIS A 291 5.70 6.79 2.75
N GLY A 292 5.88 6.17 3.92
CA GLY A 292 4.82 5.59 4.73
C GLY A 292 4.15 4.38 4.09
N GLY A 293 3.50 3.54 4.89
CA GLY A 293 2.96 2.27 4.39
C GLY A 293 1.75 1.72 5.16
N PRO A 294 0.70 2.52 5.46
CA PRO A 294 -0.44 2.04 6.24
C PRO A 294 -1.22 0.98 5.46
N PHE A 295 -1.71 -0.05 6.17
CA PHE A 295 -2.56 -1.08 5.57
C PHE A 295 -3.92 -0.51 5.16
N ALA A 296 -4.44 -0.94 4.00
CA ALA A 296 -5.71 -0.46 3.47
C ALA A 296 -6.95 -1.16 4.03
N ASN A 297 -6.79 -2.25 4.78
CA ASN A 297 -7.89 -2.98 5.43
C ASN A 297 -8.15 -2.53 6.87
N ILE A 298 -7.32 -1.65 7.43
CA ILE A 298 -7.50 -1.12 8.80
C ILE A 298 -7.11 0.36 8.94
N ALA A 299 -6.41 0.91 7.96
CA ALA A 299 -6.05 2.32 7.86
C ALA A 299 -6.34 2.82 6.44
N HIS A 300 -5.92 4.03 6.08
CA HIS A 300 -6.26 4.64 4.79
C HIS A 300 -5.50 4.08 3.57
N GLY A 301 -4.47 3.26 3.76
CA GLY A 301 -3.86 2.45 2.71
C GLY A 301 -3.16 3.19 1.59
N CYS A 302 -2.69 4.41 1.82
CA CYS A 302 -2.04 5.27 0.84
C CYS A 302 -0.71 5.81 1.40
N ASN A 303 0.19 6.24 0.52
CA ASN A 303 1.42 6.93 0.93
C ASN A 303 1.11 8.26 1.65
N SER A 304 2.14 8.91 2.19
CA SER A 304 1.97 10.11 3.01
C SER A 304 1.40 11.31 2.24
N VAL A 305 0.72 12.20 2.96
CA VAL A 305 0.23 13.49 2.46
C VAL A 305 1.40 14.38 2.03
N ILE A 306 2.47 14.43 2.84
CA ILE A 306 3.66 15.25 2.54
C ILE A 306 4.27 14.85 1.21
N ALA A 307 4.50 13.55 0.97
CA ALA A 307 5.08 13.08 -0.29
C ALA A 307 4.19 13.41 -1.50
N THR A 308 2.87 13.21 -1.38
CA THR A 308 1.95 13.52 -2.48
C THR A 308 1.88 15.02 -2.77
N LYS A 309 1.79 15.87 -1.74
CA LYS A 309 1.78 17.34 -1.91
C LYS A 309 3.09 17.85 -2.48
N ALA A 310 4.23 17.37 -1.97
CA ALA A 310 5.54 17.73 -2.51
C ALA A 310 5.67 17.34 -4.00
N ALA A 311 5.26 16.13 -4.36
CA ALA A 311 5.29 15.68 -5.75
C ALA A 311 4.42 16.54 -6.67
N LEU A 312 3.22 16.95 -6.21
CA LEU A 312 2.33 17.86 -6.98
C LEU A 312 2.96 19.23 -7.26
N LYS A 313 3.86 19.70 -6.37
CA LYS A 313 4.60 20.95 -6.57
C LYS A 313 5.84 20.79 -7.46
N LEU A 314 6.32 19.56 -7.64
CA LEU A 314 7.56 19.23 -8.36
C LEU A 314 7.34 18.73 -9.79
N ALA A 315 6.13 18.24 -10.12
CA ALA A 315 5.83 17.61 -11.39
C ALA A 315 4.47 18.02 -11.94
N ASP A 316 4.32 17.97 -13.27
CA ASP A 316 3.04 18.25 -13.95
C ASP A 316 2.00 17.13 -13.74
N TYR A 317 2.48 15.89 -13.57
CA TYR A 317 1.66 14.71 -13.29
C TYR A 317 2.23 13.94 -12.10
N VAL A 318 1.36 13.55 -11.18
CA VAL A 318 1.70 12.69 -10.05
C VAL A 318 0.87 11.43 -10.12
N VAL A 319 1.54 10.28 -10.22
CA VAL A 319 0.89 8.97 -10.22
C VAL A 319 1.04 8.35 -8.85
N THR A 320 -0.07 8.10 -8.17
CA THR A 320 -0.10 7.46 -6.85
C THR A 320 -1.00 6.24 -6.84
N GLU A 321 -0.91 5.41 -5.79
CA GLU A 321 -1.75 4.22 -5.67
C GLU A 321 -2.50 4.15 -4.33
N ALA A 322 -3.58 3.38 -4.33
CA ALA A 322 -4.29 2.99 -3.11
C ALA A 322 -4.30 1.45 -2.97
N GLY A 323 -4.21 0.96 -1.73
CA GLY A 323 -4.13 -0.47 -1.44
C GLY A 323 -5.41 -1.23 -1.75
N PHE A 324 -5.30 -2.50 -2.17
CA PHE A 324 -6.41 -3.39 -2.51
C PHE A 324 -7.29 -2.90 -3.67
N GLY A 325 -8.59 -3.21 -3.66
CA GLY A 325 -9.56 -2.77 -4.65
C GLY A 325 -10.07 -1.35 -4.41
N ALA A 326 -10.74 -0.79 -5.41
CA ALA A 326 -11.25 0.58 -5.33
C ALA A 326 -12.32 0.75 -4.24
N ASP A 327 -12.99 -0.33 -3.86
CA ASP A 327 -13.98 -0.35 -2.76
C ASP A 327 -13.37 -0.10 -1.37
N LEU A 328 -12.10 -0.41 -1.18
CA LEU A 328 -11.37 -0.18 0.07
C LEU A 328 -10.34 0.93 -0.05
N GLY A 329 -9.40 0.78 -0.99
CA GLY A 329 -8.28 1.70 -1.12
C GLY A 329 -8.68 3.05 -1.69
N ALA A 330 -9.38 3.08 -2.83
CA ALA A 330 -9.79 4.35 -3.43
C ALA A 330 -10.84 5.08 -2.59
N GLU A 331 -11.78 4.37 -1.97
CA GLU A 331 -12.75 4.96 -1.03
C GLU A 331 -12.01 5.73 0.08
N LYS A 332 -11.03 5.09 0.76
CA LYS A 332 -10.27 5.73 1.83
C LYS A 332 -9.32 6.82 1.34
N PHE A 333 -8.78 6.67 0.13
CA PHE A 333 -8.02 7.74 -0.51
C PHE A 333 -8.89 9.00 -0.66
N PHE A 334 -10.12 8.87 -1.12
CA PHE A 334 -11.05 9.98 -1.31
C PHE A 334 -11.60 10.51 0.01
N ASP A 335 -12.24 9.65 0.82
CA ASP A 335 -12.97 10.08 2.01
C ASP A 335 -12.09 10.31 3.24
N ILE A 336 -10.83 9.83 3.26
CA ILE A 336 -9.90 10.11 4.34
C ILE A 336 -8.77 11.03 3.85
N LYS A 337 -7.90 10.54 2.95
CA LYS A 337 -6.69 11.28 2.57
C LYS A 337 -7.00 12.58 1.82
N CYS A 338 -7.82 12.53 0.76
CA CYS A 338 -8.18 13.73 0.00
C CYS A 338 -8.98 14.73 0.85
N ARG A 339 -9.93 14.24 1.65
CA ARG A 339 -10.70 15.08 2.59
C ARG A 339 -9.81 15.83 3.57
N LYS A 340 -8.86 15.12 4.22
CA LYS A 340 -7.96 15.71 5.23
C LYS A 340 -6.90 16.64 4.63
N ALA A 341 -6.41 16.31 3.44
CA ALA A 341 -5.30 17.02 2.82
C ALA A 341 -5.74 18.10 1.80
N GLY A 342 -7.03 18.18 1.46
CA GLY A 342 -7.54 19.07 0.42
C GLY A 342 -7.12 18.64 -1.00
N LEU A 343 -6.74 17.38 -1.21
CA LEU A 343 -6.33 16.86 -2.51
C LEU A 343 -7.55 16.64 -3.41
N LYS A 344 -7.36 16.84 -4.72
CA LYS A 344 -8.38 16.64 -5.74
C LYS A 344 -7.81 15.80 -6.88
N PRO A 345 -8.15 14.51 -6.98
CA PRO A 345 -7.68 13.68 -8.08
C PRO A 345 -8.30 14.11 -9.40
N ASP A 346 -7.47 14.15 -10.46
CA ASP A 346 -7.88 14.53 -11.81
C ASP A 346 -8.37 13.33 -12.63
N CYS A 347 -7.82 12.12 -12.40
CA CYS A 347 -8.20 10.89 -13.08
C CYS A 347 -7.93 9.67 -12.19
N VAL A 348 -8.69 8.61 -12.40
CA VAL A 348 -8.47 7.30 -11.78
C VAL A 348 -8.21 6.25 -12.85
N VAL A 349 -7.13 5.50 -12.69
CA VAL A 349 -6.84 4.30 -13.47
C VAL A 349 -7.24 3.07 -12.66
N ILE A 350 -8.22 2.30 -13.16
CA ILE A 350 -8.60 1.03 -12.56
C ILE A 350 -7.90 -0.11 -13.29
N VAL A 351 -7.00 -0.78 -12.60
CA VAL A 351 -6.30 -1.95 -13.13
C VAL A 351 -7.20 -3.17 -13.09
N ALA A 352 -7.36 -3.82 -14.21
CA ALA A 352 -8.06 -5.08 -14.34
C ALA A 352 -7.16 -6.13 -14.99
N THR A 353 -7.34 -7.40 -14.64
CA THR A 353 -6.72 -8.53 -15.32
C THR A 353 -7.79 -9.50 -15.79
N ILE A 354 -7.61 -10.09 -16.96
CA ILE A 354 -8.53 -11.10 -17.50
C ILE A 354 -8.65 -12.28 -16.53
N ARG A 355 -7.54 -12.69 -15.93
CA ARG A 355 -7.53 -13.77 -14.92
C ARG A 355 -8.40 -13.45 -13.71
N ALA A 356 -8.28 -12.26 -13.15
CA ALA A 356 -9.08 -11.86 -11.99
C ALA A 356 -10.57 -11.78 -12.33
N LEU A 357 -10.92 -11.23 -13.49
CA LEU A 357 -12.32 -11.19 -13.94
C LEU A 357 -12.88 -12.60 -14.19
N LYS A 358 -12.15 -13.51 -14.83
CA LYS A 358 -12.57 -14.92 -14.96
C LYS A 358 -12.78 -15.58 -13.60
N MET A 359 -11.90 -15.30 -12.61
CA MET A 359 -12.06 -15.82 -11.25
C MET A 359 -13.32 -15.24 -10.57
N HIS A 360 -13.61 -13.96 -10.76
CA HIS A 360 -14.87 -13.34 -10.32
C HIS A 360 -16.09 -13.93 -11.03
N GLY A 361 -15.92 -14.43 -12.26
CA GLY A 361 -16.92 -15.17 -13.02
C GLY A 361 -17.08 -16.63 -12.62
N GLY A 362 -16.27 -17.13 -11.66
CA GLY A 362 -16.39 -18.47 -11.11
C GLY A 362 -15.35 -19.50 -11.60
N VAL A 363 -14.33 -19.09 -12.39
CA VAL A 363 -13.26 -20.00 -12.85
C VAL A 363 -12.30 -20.29 -11.71
N ALA A 364 -11.95 -21.57 -11.53
CA ALA A 364 -10.96 -21.98 -10.54
C ALA A 364 -9.54 -21.52 -10.93
N LYS A 365 -8.66 -21.34 -9.92
CA LYS A 365 -7.31 -20.81 -10.11
C LYS A 365 -6.47 -21.56 -11.16
N ASP A 366 -6.60 -22.89 -11.20
CA ASP A 366 -5.80 -23.75 -12.08
C ASP A 366 -6.25 -23.66 -13.55
N ASP A 367 -7.49 -23.24 -13.81
CA ASP A 367 -8.08 -23.11 -15.15
C ASP A 367 -8.00 -21.70 -15.73
N LEU A 368 -7.46 -20.73 -15.01
CA LEU A 368 -7.41 -19.33 -15.44
C LEU A 368 -6.61 -19.06 -16.73
N LYS A 369 -5.75 -19.99 -17.13
CA LYS A 369 -4.97 -19.91 -18.38
C LYS A 369 -5.77 -20.27 -19.63
N LYS A 370 -6.91 -20.94 -19.47
CA LYS A 370 -7.81 -21.32 -20.57
C LYS A 370 -8.71 -20.14 -20.93
N GLU A 371 -8.94 -19.93 -22.23
CA GLU A 371 -9.94 -18.95 -22.70
C GLU A 371 -11.32 -19.26 -22.13
N ASN A 372 -12.01 -18.23 -21.61
CA ASN A 372 -13.38 -18.38 -21.13
C ASN A 372 -14.11 -17.02 -21.19
N LEU A 373 -14.75 -16.76 -22.33
CA LEU A 373 -15.46 -15.50 -22.58
C LEU A 373 -16.71 -15.35 -21.70
N GLU A 374 -17.44 -16.45 -21.44
CA GLU A 374 -18.64 -16.44 -20.60
C GLU A 374 -18.30 -16.04 -19.16
N ALA A 375 -17.28 -16.66 -18.58
CA ALA A 375 -16.83 -16.32 -17.24
C ALA A 375 -16.26 -14.90 -17.17
N LEU A 376 -15.58 -14.43 -18.21
CA LEU A 376 -15.09 -13.06 -18.29
C LEU A 376 -16.27 -12.06 -18.29
N GLU A 377 -17.30 -12.30 -19.09
CA GLU A 377 -18.50 -11.45 -19.15
C GLU A 377 -19.25 -11.44 -17.81
N LYS A 378 -19.42 -12.59 -17.18
CA LYS A 378 -20.02 -12.70 -15.84
C LYS A 378 -19.19 -11.96 -14.79
N GLY A 379 -17.87 -12.11 -14.81
CA GLY A 379 -16.97 -11.47 -13.85
C GLY A 379 -16.80 -9.98 -14.06
N PHE A 380 -17.15 -9.47 -15.23
CA PHE A 380 -17.12 -8.04 -15.55
C PHE A 380 -17.97 -7.19 -14.60
N ALA A 381 -19.02 -7.73 -14.01
CA ALA A 381 -19.82 -7.06 -12.99
C ALA A 381 -18.99 -6.53 -11.81
N ASN A 382 -17.85 -7.17 -11.50
CA ASN A 382 -16.92 -6.66 -10.48
C ASN A 382 -16.26 -5.36 -10.92
N LEU A 383 -15.73 -5.30 -12.14
CA LEU A 383 -15.14 -4.09 -12.71
C LEU A 383 -16.19 -2.98 -12.89
N GLU A 384 -17.38 -3.30 -13.41
CA GLU A 384 -18.48 -2.36 -13.58
C GLU A 384 -18.83 -1.66 -12.27
N ARG A 385 -18.92 -2.40 -11.15
CA ARG A 385 -19.15 -1.82 -9.82
C ARG A 385 -18.02 -0.90 -9.39
N HIS A 386 -16.76 -1.28 -9.59
CA HIS A 386 -15.62 -0.41 -9.25
C HIS A 386 -15.60 0.87 -10.08
N VAL A 387 -15.90 0.80 -11.37
CA VAL A 387 -16.05 1.99 -12.23
C VAL A 387 -17.15 2.90 -11.70
N GLY A 388 -18.34 2.34 -11.47
CA GLY A 388 -19.48 3.10 -10.93
C GLY A 388 -19.19 3.71 -9.56
N ASN A 389 -18.46 3.01 -8.70
CA ASN A 389 -18.04 3.54 -7.39
C ASN A 389 -17.15 4.77 -7.53
N VAL A 390 -16.15 4.74 -8.41
CA VAL A 390 -15.27 5.89 -8.64
C VAL A 390 -16.03 7.06 -9.26
N GLN A 391 -16.92 6.79 -10.20
CA GLN A 391 -17.75 7.83 -10.84
C GLN A 391 -18.64 8.58 -9.86
N LYS A 392 -19.05 7.93 -8.74
CA LYS A 392 -19.82 8.59 -7.65
C LYS A 392 -19.04 9.71 -6.97
N TYR A 393 -17.71 9.72 -7.05
CA TYR A 393 -16.87 10.80 -6.55
C TYR A 393 -16.64 11.93 -7.58
N GLY A 394 -17.22 11.82 -8.78
CA GLY A 394 -17.10 12.82 -9.84
C GLY A 394 -15.75 12.83 -10.55
N VAL A 395 -14.96 11.75 -10.46
CA VAL A 395 -13.62 11.63 -11.07
C VAL A 395 -13.71 10.79 -12.34
N PRO A 396 -13.08 11.24 -13.45
CA PRO A 396 -12.98 10.45 -14.69
C PRO A 396 -12.21 9.15 -14.47
N VAL A 397 -12.61 8.09 -15.20
CA VAL A 397 -12.05 6.75 -15.08
C VAL A 397 -11.47 6.28 -16.40
N VAL A 398 -10.27 5.68 -16.35
CA VAL A 398 -9.66 4.89 -17.41
C VAL A 398 -9.43 3.49 -16.87
N VAL A 399 -9.74 2.46 -17.66
CA VAL A 399 -9.46 1.05 -17.32
C VAL A 399 -8.16 0.62 -17.99
N SER A 400 -7.22 0.10 -17.19
CA SER A 400 -5.97 -0.51 -17.68
C SER A 400 -6.06 -2.02 -17.62
N ILE A 401 -5.93 -2.70 -18.76
CA ILE A 401 -5.79 -4.17 -18.82
C ILE A 401 -4.31 -4.48 -18.62
N ASN A 402 -3.96 -5.00 -17.44
CA ASN A 402 -2.61 -5.53 -17.21
C ASN A 402 -2.50 -6.92 -17.85
N ARG A 403 -1.77 -7.00 -18.96
CA ARG A 403 -1.69 -8.17 -19.83
C ARG A 403 -0.85 -9.28 -19.24
N PHE A 404 -1.35 -10.51 -19.33
CA PHE A 404 -0.57 -11.73 -19.13
C PHE A 404 -0.40 -12.51 -20.43
N SER A 405 0.68 -13.27 -20.53
CA SER A 405 1.00 -14.07 -21.73
C SER A 405 -0.04 -15.11 -22.13
N SER A 406 -0.97 -15.44 -21.23
CA SER A 406 -2.07 -16.38 -21.47
C SER A 406 -3.37 -15.73 -21.93
N ASP A 407 -3.44 -14.40 -21.94
CA ASP A 407 -4.65 -13.67 -22.30
C ASP A 407 -4.84 -13.70 -23.81
N THR A 408 -6.05 -14.04 -24.29
CA THR A 408 -6.35 -14.16 -25.72
C THR A 408 -6.87 -12.84 -26.28
N ASP A 409 -6.71 -12.66 -27.61
CA ASP A 409 -7.21 -11.47 -28.29
C ASP A 409 -8.74 -11.36 -28.20
N ALA A 410 -9.47 -12.49 -28.18
CA ALA A 410 -10.92 -12.53 -28.01
C ALA A 410 -11.35 -12.03 -26.62
N GLU A 411 -10.63 -12.43 -25.55
CA GLU A 411 -10.88 -11.96 -24.18
C GLU A 411 -10.60 -10.46 -24.05
N MET A 412 -9.51 -9.97 -24.63
CA MET A 412 -9.16 -8.55 -24.63
C MET A 412 -10.19 -7.71 -25.41
N ALA A 413 -10.62 -8.18 -26.58
CA ALA A 413 -11.65 -7.51 -27.39
C ALA A 413 -13.00 -7.45 -26.67
N LEU A 414 -13.40 -8.54 -25.99
CA LEU A 414 -14.63 -8.58 -25.21
C LEU A 414 -14.57 -7.55 -24.07
N LEU A 415 -13.47 -7.48 -23.32
CA LEU A 415 -13.33 -6.55 -22.21
C LEU A 415 -13.39 -5.09 -22.68
N ARG A 416 -12.69 -4.74 -23.77
CA ARG A 416 -12.78 -3.41 -24.39
C ARG A 416 -14.23 -3.07 -24.81
N LYS A 417 -14.93 -4.01 -25.42
CA LYS A 417 -16.34 -3.84 -25.80
C LYS A 417 -17.24 -3.58 -24.60
N LEU A 418 -17.04 -4.31 -23.50
CA LEU A 418 -17.83 -4.15 -22.27
C LEU A 418 -17.54 -2.80 -21.60
N CYS A 419 -16.28 -2.38 -21.51
CA CYS A 419 -15.90 -1.05 -21.01
C CYS A 419 -16.49 0.08 -21.87
N GLY A 420 -16.50 -0.07 -23.20
CA GLY A 420 -17.12 0.87 -24.12
C GLY A 420 -18.61 1.07 -23.85
N LYS A 421 -19.34 0.01 -23.45
CA LYS A 421 -20.75 0.12 -23.05
C LYS A 421 -20.94 0.97 -21.76
N LEU A 422 -19.94 1.01 -20.88
CA LEU A 422 -19.93 1.86 -19.68
C LEU A 422 -19.48 3.30 -19.98
N GLY A 423 -19.08 3.61 -21.22
CA GLY A 423 -18.57 4.93 -21.59
C GLY A 423 -17.17 5.23 -21.02
N VAL A 424 -16.39 4.20 -20.68
CA VAL A 424 -15.01 4.34 -20.17
C VAL A 424 -14.02 3.76 -21.17
N GLU A 425 -12.88 4.44 -21.29
CA GLU A 425 -11.78 3.95 -22.13
C GLU A 425 -11.09 2.77 -21.47
N CYS A 426 -10.69 1.78 -22.27
CA CYS A 426 -10.03 0.56 -21.81
C CYS A 426 -8.80 0.29 -22.66
N VAL A 427 -7.63 0.42 -22.03
CA VAL A 427 -6.32 0.40 -22.67
C VAL A 427 -5.52 -0.83 -22.23
N LEU A 428 -4.85 -1.47 -23.19
CA LEU A 428 -3.91 -2.55 -22.90
C LEU A 428 -2.59 -1.97 -22.39
N ALA A 429 -2.06 -2.53 -21.32
CA ALA A 429 -0.77 -2.16 -20.77
C ALA A 429 0.15 -3.39 -20.66
N ASP A 430 1.33 -3.30 -21.28
CA ASP A 430 2.37 -4.34 -21.33
C ASP A 430 3.68 -3.88 -20.65
N HIS A 431 3.53 -3.03 -19.65
CA HIS A 431 4.63 -2.38 -18.91
C HIS A 431 5.48 -3.38 -18.11
N TRP A 432 4.92 -4.52 -17.70
CA TRP A 432 5.70 -5.57 -17.04
C TRP A 432 6.85 -6.05 -17.94
N ALA A 433 6.59 -6.23 -19.21
CA ALA A 433 7.58 -6.72 -20.19
C ALA A 433 8.42 -5.61 -20.83
N LYS A 434 7.88 -4.38 -20.93
CA LYS A 434 8.45 -3.31 -21.78
C LYS A 434 8.73 -1.99 -21.04
N GLY A 435 8.54 -1.94 -19.72
CA GLY A 435 8.68 -0.68 -18.97
C GLY A 435 7.70 0.39 -19.44
N GLY A 436 8.09 1.66 -19.42
CA GLY A 436 7.28 2.79 -19.85
C GLY A 436 6.76 2.67 -21.27
N ALA A 437 7.57 2.19 -22.21
CA ALA A 437 7.16 1.94 -23.61
C ALA A 437 5.93 1.02 -23.73
N GLY A 438 5.73 0.11 -22.76
CA GLY A 438 4.55 -0.75 -22.70
C GLY A 438 3.27 -0.09 -22.18
N ALA A 439 3.33 1.17 -21.76
CA ALA A 439 2.20 1.93 -21.21
C ALA A 439 1.96 3.28 -21.91
N ILE A 440 2.57 3.55 -23.05
CA ILE A 440 2.43 4.82 -23.80
C ILE A 440 0.96 5.10 -24.13
N GLU A 441 0.23 4.14 -24.70
CA GLU A 441 -1.20 4.28 -25.01
C GLU A 441 -2.03 4.63 -23.75
N LEU A 442 -1.67 4.04 -22.59
CA LEU A 442 -2.30 4.35 -21.31
C LEU A 442 -1.99 5.79 -20.88
N ALA A 443 -0.73 6.22 -20.99
CA ALA A 443 -0.31 7.57 -20.64
C ALA A 443 -1.01 8.64 -21.51
N GLU A 444 -1.04 8.45 -22.82
CA GLU A 444 -1.75 9.33 -23.77
C GLU A 444 -3.25 9.40 -23.46
N THR A 445 -3.86 8.25 -23.15
CA THR A 445 -5.29 8.19 -22.78
C THR A 445 -5.57 8.91 -21.47
N VAL A 446 -4.70 8.78 -20.47
CA VAL A 446 -4.81 9.51 -19.18
C VAL A 446 -4.68 11.01 -19.42
N VAL A 447 -3.69 11.46 -20.19
CA VAL A 447 -3.50 12.89 -20.51
C VAL A 447 -4.75 13.44 -21.20
N ARG A 448 -5.21 12.79 -22.27
CA ARG A 448 -6.43 13.18 -22.99
C ARG A 448 -7.66 13.21 -22.06
N THR A 449 -7.80 12.22 -21.19
CA THR A 449 -8.94 12.16 -20.24
C THR A 449 -8.91 13.33 -19.25
N VAL A 450 -7.73 13.69 -18.75
CA VAL A 450 -7.56 14.83 -17.83
C VAL A 450 -7.89 16.16 -18.53
N ASP A 451 -7.48 16.30 -19.79
CA ASP A 451 -7.70 17.52 -20.57
C ASP A 451 -9.16 17.67 -21.01
N ASP A 452 -9.79 16.57 -21.48
CA ASP A 452 -11.15 16.59 -22.05
C ASP A 452 -12.27 16.48 -21.01
N LYS A 453 -11.99 15.85 -19.86
CA LYS A 453 -12.99 15.54 -18.82
C LYS A 453 -12.52 16.05 -17.45
N PRO A 454 -12.63 17.34 -17.17
CA PRO A 454 -12.19 17.86 -15.87
C PRO A 454 -12.92 17.20 -14.70
N SER A 455 -12.17 16.83 -13.69
CA SER A 455 -12.69 16.20 -12.47
C SER A 455 -13.61 17.16 -11.71
N LYS A 456 -14.73 16.62 -11.23
CA LYS A 456 -15.69 17.28 -10.33
C LYS A 456 -15.66 16.61 -8.95
N PHE A 457 -14.45 16.30 -8.48
CA PHE A 457 -14.24 15.54 -7.27
C PHE A 457 -15.02 16.09 -6.07
N HIS A 458 -15.69 15.21 -5.38
CA HIS A 458 -16.35 15.45 -4.09
C HIS A 458 -16.30 14.18 -3.23
N THR A 459 -16.43 14.32 -1.93
CA THR A 459 -16.47 13.20 -0.98
C THR A 459 -17.85 12.55 -0.95
N LEU A 460 -17.93 11.29 -0.55
CA LEU A 460 -19.16 10.50 -0.60
C LEU A 460 -20.23 11.00 0.38
N TYR A 461 -19.83 11.60 1.48
CA TYR A 461 -20.70 12.10 2.53
C TYR A 461 -20.15 13.40 3.15
N PRO A 462 -21.02 14.28 3.70
CA PRO A 462 -20.59 15.49 4.40
C PRO A 462 -20.07 15.19 5.80
N ASP A 463 -19.30 16.13 6.39
CA ASP A 463 -18.68 15.95 7.70
C ASP A 463 -19.69 15.92 8.87
N ASP A 464 -20.82 16.60 8.73
CA ASP A 464 -21.87 16.71 9.75
C ASP A 464 -22.87 15.54 9.78
N MET A 465 -22.74 14.58 8.85
CA MET A 465 -23.49 13.32 8.90
C MET A 465 -23.06 12.52 10.13
N THR A 466 -23.99 11.79 10.80
CA THR A 466 -23.64 10.94 11.94
C THR A 466 -22.69 9.82 11.54
N LEU A 467 -21.85 9.34 12.46
CA LEU A 467 -20.90 8.26 12.21
C LEU A 467 -21.60 6.98 11.73
N TRP A 468 -22.79 6.69 12.25
CA TRP A 468 -23.62 5.57 11.83
C TRP A 468 -24.04 5.72 10.35
N GLU A 469 -24.59 6.89 9.99
CA GLU A 469 -25.05 7.14 8.62
C GLU A 469 -23.89 7.24 7.62
N LYS A 470 -22.73 7.77 7.99
CA LYS A 470 -21.50 7.69 7.16
C LYS A 470 -21.16 6.25 6.84
N THR A 471 -21.15 5.38 7.87
CA THR A 471 -20.86 3.94 7.71
C THR A 471 -21.87 3.26 6.81
N ARG A 472 -23.15 3.58 7.00
CA ARG A 472 -24.26 3.06 6.20
C ARG A 472 -24.20 3.51 4.75
N THR A 473 -23.80 4.77 4.52
CA THR A 473 -23.60 5.32 3.17
C THR A 473 -22.50 4.57 2.44
N ILE A 474 -21.33 4.36 3.06
CA ILE A 474 -20.25 3.56 2.46
C ILE A 474 -20.75 2.15 2.13
N ALA A 475 -21.44 1.49 3.06
CA ALA A 475 -21.94 0.13 2.88
C ALA A 475 -22.92 0.04 1.68
N ARG A 476 -23.84 0.99 1.54
CA ARG A 476 -24.82 1.02 0.47
C ARG A 476 -24.22 1.43 -0.86
N GLU A 477 -23.53 2.55 -0.87
CA GLU A 477 -23.06 3.18 -2.11
C GLU A 477 -21.84 2.47 -2.70
N ILE A 478 -20.90 2.03 -1.87
CA ILE A 478 -19.64 1.44 -2.34
C ILE A 478 -19.72 -0.08 -2.39
N TYR A 479 -20.27 -0.72 -1.34
CA TYR A 479 -20.29 -2.18 -1.29
C TYR A 479 -21.53 -2.81 -1.91
N GLY A 480 -22.63 -2.04 -2.08
CA GLY A 480 -23.92 -2.56 -2.60
C GLY A 480 -24.71 -3.34 -1.56
N ALA A 481 -24.43 -3.11 -0.27
CA ALA A 481 -25.23 -3.66 0.82
C ALA A 481 -26.62 -3.00 0.88
N SER A 482 -27.62 -3.72 1.40
CA SER A 482 -28.93 -3.14 1.70
C SER A 482 -28.89 -2.31 2.98
N ASP A 483 -28.13 -2.77 3.99
CA ASP A 483 -28.01 -2.09 5.28
C ASP A 483 -26.78 -2.56 6.07
N ILE A 484 -26.60 -1.97 7.27
CA ILE A 484 -25.65 -2.37 8.29
C ILE A 484 -26.37 -2.85 9.54
N THR A 485 -25.77 -3.79 10.28
CA THR A 485 -26.30 -4.26 11.57
C THR A 485 -25.20 -4.23 12.63
N ALA A 486 -25.59 -4.04 13.88
CA ALA A 486 -24.69 -4.05 15.02
C ALA A 486 -25.43 -4.39 16.31
N ASP A 487 -24.70 -4.97 17.26
CA ASP A 487 -25.16 -5.15 18.62
C ASP A 487 -25.33 -3.79 19.33
N LYS A 488 -26.07 -3.80 20.45
CA LYS A 488 -26.33 -2.57 21.22
C LYS A 488 -25.04 -1.88 21.66
N SER A 489 -24.03 -2.63 22.11
CA SER A 489 -22.74 -2.08 22.56
C SER A 489 -22.00 -1.31 21.46
N VAL A 490 -22.05 -1.78 20.22
CA VAL A 490 -21.45 -1.09 19.06
C VAL A 490 -22.22 0.19 18.73
N LYS A 491 -23.56 0.15 18.77
CA LYS A 491 -24.40 1.35 18.55
C LYS A 491 -24.18 2.40 19.65
N ASP A 492 -24.10 1.96 20.90
CA ASP A 492 -23.80 2.84 22.05
C ASP A 492 -22.42 3.50 21.87
N ARG A 493 -21.41 2.78 21.34
CA ARG A 493 -20.08 3.34 21.08
C ARG A 493 -20.10 4.42 19.99
N PHE A 494 -20.87 4.28 18.93
CA PHE A 494 -21.05 5.36 17.95
C PHE A 494 -21.62 6.62 18.60
N ALA A 495 -22.67 6.50 19.39
CA ALA A 495 -23.29 7.62 20.09
C ALA A 495 -22.35 8.27 21.11
N GLU A 496 -21.54 7.46 21.81
CA GLU A 496 -20.53 7.95 22.74
C GLU A 496 -19.47 8.80 22.03
N LEU A 497 -18.92 8.31 20.90
CA LEU A 497 -17.92 9.03 20.11
C LEU A 497 -18.49 10.37 19.56
N GLU A 498 -19.74 10.38 19.13
CA GLU A 498 -20.38 11.62 18.68
C GLU A 498 -20.52 12.63 19.84
N LYS A 499 -20.92 12.15 21.02
CA LYS A 499 -21.02 12.97 22.25
C LYS A 499 -19.64 13.48 22.72
N GLU A 500 -18.59 12.69 22.52
CA GLU A 500 -17.20 13.06 22.81
C GLU A 500 -16.63 14.09 21.81
N GLY A 501 -17.36 14.43 20.73
CA GLY A 501 -16.99 15.44 19.75
C GLY A 501 -16.32 14.89 18.48
N PHE A 502 -16.27 13.57 18.30
CA PHE A 502 -15.64 12.91 17.16
C PHE A 502 -16.60 12.67 15.97
N GLY A 503 -17.83 13.16 16.04
CA GLY A 503 -18.87 12.97 15.00
C GLY A 503 -18.48 13.45 13.60
N LYS A 504 -17.56 14.43 13.49
CA LYS A 504 -17.06 14.93 12.19
C LYS A 504 -15.97 14.08 11.56
N PHE A 505 -15.44 13.07 12.26
CA PHE A 505 -14.39 12.23 11.70
C PHE A 505 -14.92 11.37 10.54
N PRO A 506 -14.10 11.13 9.50
CA PRO A 506 -14.42 10.16 8.47
C PRO A 506 -14.35 8.73 9.00
N ILE A 507 -14.96 7.82 8.26
CA ILE A 507 -15.03 6.40 8.59
C ILE A 507 -13.95 5.63 7.81
N CYS A 508 -13.27 4.73 8.51
CA CYS A 508 -12.37 3.74 7.94
C CYS A 508 -12.99 2.35 8.13
N VAL A 509 -13.65 1.83 7.10
CA VAL A 509 -14.22 0.47 7.18
C VAL A 509 -13.12 -0.57 7.05
N ALA A 510 -13.02 -1.44 8.06
CA ALA A 510 -12.10 -2.57 8.12
C ALA A 510 -12.86 -3.87 7.83
N LYS A 511 -12.66 -4.44 6.62
CA LYS A 511 -13.27 -5.69 6.17
C LYS A 511 -12.31 -6.49 5.30
N THR A 512 -12.70 -7.71 4.91
CA THR A 512 -11.94 -8.49 3.93
C THR A 512 -11.77 -7.73 2.61
N GLN A 513 -10.58 -7.82 2.02
CA GLN A 513 -10.26 -7.23 0.72
C GLN A 513 -10.74 -8.07 -0.47
N TYR A 514 -11.20 -9.30 -0.25
CA TYR A 514 -11.47 -10.27 -1.33
C TYR A 514 -12.93 -10.27 -1.84
N SER A 515 -13.78 -9.42 -1.29
CA SER A 515 -15.19 -9.28 -1.67
C SER A 515 -15.72 -7.91 -1.29
N PHE A 516 -16.78 -7.45 -1.94
CA PHE A 516 -17.57 -6.30 -1.47
C PHE A 516 -18.28 -6.59 -0.13
N THR A 517 -18.54 -7.86 0.17
CA THR A 517 -19.15 -8.30 1.44
C THR A 517 -18.11 -8.54 2.53
N THR A 518 -18.53 -9.03 3.68
CA THR A 518 -17.66 -9.55 4.74
C THR A 518 -17.29 -11.03 4.54
N ASN A 519 -17.86 -11.69 3.52
CA ASN A 519 -17.52 -13.06 3.12
C ASN A 519 -16.53 -13.04 1.95
N ALA A 520 -15.29 -13.47 2.17
CA ALA A 520 -14.23 -13.51 1.16
C ALA A 520 -14.54 -14.38 -0.06
N ASP A 521 -15.47 -15.34 0.06
CA ASP A 521 -15.84 -16.27 -1.02
C ASP A 521 -16.94 -15.74 -1.93
N ALA A 522 -17.61 -14.65 -1.54
CA ALA A 522 -18.63 -14.02 -2.37
C ALA A 522 -17.96 -13.20 -3.49
N LYS A 523 -17.80 -13.81 -4.67
CA LYS A 523 -17.14 -13.24 -5.85
C LYS A 523 -18.08 -12.38 -6.70
N GLY A 524 -17.53 -11.71 -7.71
CA GLY A 524 -18.30 -10.85 -8.61
C GLY A 524 -18.72 -9.54 -7.94
N ALA A 525 -19.99 -9.17 -8.09
CA ALA A 525 -20.60 -7.96 -7.53
C ALA A 525 -21.88 -8.28 -6.74
N PRO A 526 -21.77 -8.95 -5.58
CA PRO A 526 -22.94 -9.26 -4.76
C PRO A 526 -23.67 -7.99 -4.31
N SER A 527 -24.99 -8.05 -4.14
CA SER A 527 -25.84 -6.96 -3.70
C SER A 527 -26.92 -7.43 -2.74
N GLY A 528 -27.58 -6.50 -2.03
CA GLY A 528 -28.72 -6.79 -1.17
C GLY A 528 -28.37 -7.51 0.15
N PHE A 529 -27.09 -7.68 0.47
CA PHE A 529 -26.61 -8.25 1.73
C PHE A 529 -26.56 -7.18 2.84
N THR A 530 -26.39 -7.62 4.08
CA THR A 530 -26.21 -6.75 5.23
C THR A 530 -24.77 -6.88 5.75
N ILE A 531 -24.16 -5.76 6.17
CA ILE A 531 -22.82 -5.76 6.77
C ILE A 531 -22.94 -5.75 8.30
N PRO A 532 -22.48 -6.79 9.00
CA PRO A 532 -22.40 -6.79 10.45
C PRO A 532 -21.20 -5.96 10.94
N LEU A 533 -21.47 -4.98 11.79
CA LEU A 533 -20.45 -4.20 12.49
C LEU A 533 -20.14 -4.89 13.81
N ARG A 534 -18.86 -5.23 14.06
CA ARG A 534 -18.43 -5.96 15.24
C ARG A 534 -17.81 -5.07 16.32
N GLU A 535 -17.11 -4.03 15.90
CA GLU A 535 -16.38 -3.15 16.79
C GLU A 535 -16.19 -1.77 16.16
N VAL A 536 -16.09 -0.74 17.00
CA VAL A 536 -15.77 0.63 16.60
C VAL A 536 -14.58 1.11 17.43
N ARG A 537 -13.51 1.51 16.77
CA ARG A 537 -12.30 2.05 17.39
C ARG A 537 -12.06 3.48 16.98
N LEU A 538 -11.62 4.29 17.92
CA LEU A 538 -11.20 5.66 17.65
C LEU A 538 -9.71 5.68 17.35
N SER A 539 -9.32 6.28 16.25
CA SER A 539 -7.94 6.71 15.94
C SER A 539 -7.89 8.24 16.04
N ALA A 540 -7.81 8.72 17.30
CA ALA A 540 -8.02 10.14 17.61
C ALA A 540 -6.94 11.04 17.00
N GLY A 541 -5.69 10.60 17.02
CA GLY A 541 -4.57 11.33 16.42
C GLY A 541 -4.57 11.29 14.90
N ALA A 542 -4.98 10.17 14.30
CA ALA A 542 -5.16 10.06 12.85
C ALA A 542 -6.46 10.72 12.37
N GLU A 543 -7.37 11.07 13.30
CA GLU A 543 -8.64 11.77 13.06
C GLU A 543 -9.58 10.99 12.12
N PHE A 544 -9.77 9.70 12.35
CA PHE A 544 -10.81 8.88 11.75
C PHE A 544 -11.33 7.81 12.73
N VAL A 545 -12.49 7.25 12.42
CA VAL A 545 -13.11 6.17 13.20
C VAL A 545 -13.02 4.88 12.40
N VAL A 546 -12.42 3.83 12.99
CA VAL A 546 -12.32 2.51 12.39
C VAL A 546 -13.54 1.69 12.75
N VAL A 547 -14.24 1.17 11.73
CA VAL A 547 -15.40 0.29 11.89
C VAL A 547 -15.03 -1.10 11.40
N ILE A 548 -14.98 -2.05 12.33
CA ILE A 548 -14.56 -3.43 12.05
C ILE A 548 -15.77 -4.28 11.69
N CYS A 549 -15.75 -4.84 10.48
CA CYS A 549 -16.84 -5.59 9.87
C CYS A 549 -16.51 -7.07 9.61
N GLY A 550 -15.59 -7.65 10.36
CA GLY A 550 -15.17 -9.04 10.17
C GLY A 550 -13.96 -9.39 11.02
N ASP A 551 -13.34 -10.52 10.73
CA ASP A 551 -12.11 -10.94 11.40
C ASP A 551 -10.92 -10.19 10.79
N ILE A 552 -10.60 -9.04 11.36
CA ILE A 552 -9.47 -8.22 10.94
C ILE A 552 -8.31 -8.45 11.89
N MET A 553 -7.17 -8.85 11.33
CA MET A 553 -5.95 -9.09 12.09
C MET A 553 -4.99 -7.91 11.93
N THR A 554 -4.68 -7.27 13.05
CA THR A 554 -3.66 -6.23 13.15
C THR A 554 -2.25 -6.79 13.37
N MET A 555 -2.14 -8.10 13.63
CA MET A 555 -0.90 -8.86 13.68
C MET A 555 -1.03 -10.12 12.83
N PRO A 556 -0.65 -10.09 11.55
CA PRO A 556 -0.64 -11.27 10.69
C PRO A 556 0.32 -12.34 11.20
N GLY A 557 0.08 -13.60 10.85
CA GLY A 557 1.04 -14.68 11.09
C GLY A 557 1.80 -15.01 9.81
N LEU A 558 2.99 -15.60 9.96
CA LEU A 558 3.69 -16.20 8.83
C LEU A 558 2.85 -17.35 8.24
N PRO A 559 2.80 -17.52 6.90
CA PRO A 559 2.13 -18.65 6.27
C PRO A 559 2.88 -19.98 6.54
N LYS A 560 2.29 -21.11 6.14
CA LYS A 560 2.91 -22.45 6.31
C LYS A 560 4.31 -22.53 5.66
N VAL A 561 4.48 -21.89 4.51
CA VAL A 561 5.77 -21.74 3.83
C VAL A 561 5.97 -20.24 3.60
N PRO A 562 6.70 -19.56 4.48
CA PRO A 562 6.95 -18.13 4.34
C PRO A 562 7.97 -17.83 3.22
N ALA A 563 7.89 -16.64 2.65
CA ALA A 563 8.86 -16.15 1.68
C ALA A 563 10.30 -16.16 2.26
N ALA A 564 10.43 -15.94 3.56
CA ALA A 564 11.69 -16.02 4.30
C ALA A 564 12.51 -17.31 4.04
N ASN A 565 11.85 -18.43 3.74
CA ASN A 565 12.53 -19.69 3.43
C ASN A 565 13.34 -19.67 2.12
N ASN A 566 13.10 -18.66 1.28
CA ASN A 566 13.72 -18.51 -0.02
C ASN A 566 14.54 -17.21 -0.14
N ILE A 567 14.60 -16.39 0.92
CA ILE A 567 15.40 -15.17 0.95
C ILE A 567 16.79 -15.55 1.47
N GLU A 568 17.83 -15.25 0.70
CA GLU A 568 19.21 -15.63 1.01
C GLU A 568 20.18 -14.47 0.76
N LEU A 569 21.19 -14.35 1.62
CA LEU A 569 22.37 -13.53 1.36
C LEU A 569 23.37 -14.38 0.59
N VAL A 570 23.67 -14.01 -0.66
CA VAL A 570 24.63 -14.73 -1.48
C VAL A 570 26.07 -14.28 -1.19
N ALA A 571 27.05 -15.09 -1.58
CA ALA A 571 28.47 -14.91 -1.17
C ALA A 571 29.10 -13.58 -1.63
N ASP A 572 28.56 -12.94 -2.66
CA ASP A 572 29.01 -11.64 -3.17
C ASP A 572 28.32 -10.45 -2.49
N GLY A 573 27.52 -10.69 -1.43
CA GLY A 573 26.81 -9.68 -0.67
C GLY A 573 25.47 -9.25 -1.25
N ARG A 574 25.06 -9.79 -2.39
CA ARG A 574 23.72 -9.54 -2.95
C ARG A 574 22.65 -10.34 -2.19
N ILE A 575 21.44 -9.85 -2.20
CA ILE A 575 20.29 -10.50 -1.57
C ILE A 575 19.41 -11.13 -2.64
N ASP A 576 19.11 -12.42 -2.48
CA ASP A 576 18.07 -13.09 -3.25
C ASP A 576 16.77 -13.03 -2.46
N LEU A 577 15.78 -12.29 -2.94
CA LEU A 577 14.45 -12.17 -2.30
C LEU A 577 13.52 -13.35 -2.60
N GLY A 578 14.05 -14.49 -3.04
CA GLY A 578 13.29 -15.71 -3.28
C GLY A 578 12.34 -15.64 -4.49
N GLN A 579 12.49 -14.63 -5.34
CA GLN A 579 11.66 -14.44 -6.53
C GLN A 579 12.12 -15.29 -7.73
N ARG A 580 13.22 -16.04 -7.58
CA ARG A 580 13.71 -16.95 -8.63
C ARG A 580 12.70 -18.08 -8.82
N ARG A 581 12.21 -18.24 -10.05
CA ARG A 581 11.33 -19.35 -10.43
C ARG A 581 12.05 -20.68 -10.19
N ALA A 582 11.32 -21.71 -9.76
CA ALA A 582 11.78 -23.05 -9.41
C ALA A 582 12.50 -23.87 -10.51
N ALA A 583 12.93 -23.25 -11.61
CA ALA A 583 13.51 -23.91 -12.78
C ALA A 583 15.02 -24.17 -12.68
N THR A 584 15.71 -23.78 -11.63
CA THR A 584 17.17 -24.00 -11.50
C THR A 584 17.59 -24.53 -10.11
N ARG A 585 16.75 -25.33 -9.45
CA ARG A 585 17.25 -26.20 -8.38
C ARG A 585 17.89 -27.46 -9.01
N VAL A 586 19.07 -27.30 -9.57
CA VAL A 586 20.01 -28.44 -9.66
C VAL A 586 20.41 -28.75 -8.23
N SER A 587 19.90 -29.85 -7.73
CA SER A 587 20.24 -30.41 -6.43
C SER A 587 21.76 -30.54 -6.30
N ARG A 588 22.41 -29.65 -5.59
CA ARG A 588 23.62 -30.03 -4.86
C ARG A 588 23.16 -30.69 -3.58
N ARG A 589 22.97 -32.01 -3.63
CA ARG A 589 23.03 -32.85 -2.44
C ARG A 589 24.43 -32.60 -1.87
N VAL A 590 24.50 -31.95 -0.73
CA VAL A 590 25.64 -32.04 0.15
C VAL A 590 25.57 -33.45 0.71
N GLU A 591 26.51 -34.31 0.29
CA GLU A 591 26.72 -35.61 0.87
C GLU A 591 27.01 -35.46 2.34
N ASP A 592 26.37 -36.28 3.13
CA ASP A 592 26.52 -36.44 4.56
C ASP A 592 27.98 -36.45 5.03
N VAL A 593 28.32 -35.50 5.89
CA VAL A 593 29.36 -35.70 6.91
C VAL A 593 28.69 -35.43 8.26
N ALA A 594 28.10 -36.46 8.82
CA ALA A 594 27.69 -36.45 10.22
C ALA A 594 28.88 -36.76 11.10
N PRO A 595 29.25 -35.90 12.07
CA PRO A 595 30.03 -36.37 13.21
C PRO A 595 29.07 -36.95 14.24
N ARG A 596 29.20 -38.26 14.48
CA ARG A 596 28.59 -38.93 15.64
C ARG A 596 29.19 -38.30 16.90
N VAL A 597 28.36 -37.55 17.62
CA VAL A 597 28.68 -37.21 19.02
C VAL A 597 28.03 -38.25 19.90
N HIS A 598 28.87 -39.10 20.50
CA HIS A 598 28.48 -39.96 21.61
C HIS A 598 28.29 -39.10 22.86
N LEU A 599 27.06 -38.96 23.32
CA LEU A 599 26.78 -38.48 24.67
C LEU A 599 27.03 -39.64 25.65
N VAL A 600 28.11 -39.53 26.42
CA VAL A 600 28.30 -40.37 27.61
C VAL A 600 27.63 -39.62 28.78
N VAL A 601 26.54 -40.20 29.30
CA VAL A 601 25.92 -39.78 30.56
C VAL A 601 26.65 -40.52 31.67
N HIS A 602 27.30 -39.77 32.57
CA HIS A 602 27.73 -40.28 33.87
C HIS A 602 27.17 -39.42 34.99
N GLY A 603 26.47 -40.10 35.89
CA GLY A 603 26.28 -39.86 37.32
C GLY A 603 25.38 -38.71 37.73
#